data_eaee3bfd275b939a390084803ab8dfa0
#
_entry.id   eaee3bfd275b939a390084803ab8dfa0
#
_cell.length_a   1.000
_cell.length_b   1.000
_cell.length_c   1.000
_cell.angle_alpha   90.00
_cell.angle_beta   90.00
_cell.angle_gamma   90.00
#
_symmetry.space_group_name_H-M   'P 1'
#
loop_
_entity.id
_entity.type
_entity.pdbx_description
1 polymer ?
#
loop_
_entity_poly.entity_id
_entity_poly.type
_entity_poly.pdbx_seq_one_letter_code
_entity_poly.pdbx_strand_id
1 'polypeptide(L)'
;MSQSLSFSPIQRAGLGAMLATTLLAAGCASSVKLDDTPVETRTPKAVDSQPPAQTSQSGVNTVDLNKNDLGASAVGKVVYFDFDSFVVKEEFRSVLEGNAKMLNASKQRKLTIEGHTDERGGREYNLALGQKRAEAVQKSLALLGVADGQMESVSYGEERPAVQGSDEAAWAKNRRAELKDR
;
A
#
# COMPACT_ATOMS: atom_id res chain seq x y z
N MET A 1 -59.99 20.59 -9.19
CA MET A 1 -60.17 20.21 -7.77
C MET A 1 -58.79 20.17 -7.12
N SER A 2 -58.45 21.30 -6.49
CA SER A 2 -57.15 21.49 -5.82
C SER A 2 -57.32 21.19 -4.34
N GLN A 3 -56.52 20.29 -3.78
CA GLN A 3 -56.44 20.10 -2.33
C GLN A 3 -55.08 20.55 -1.86
N SER A 4 -55.05 21.65 -1.16
CA SER A 4 -53.94 22.22 -0.43
C SER A 4 -53.84 21.51 0.93
N LEU A 5 -52.72 20.85 1.23
CA LEU A 5 -52.40 20.33 2.54
C LEU A 5 -51.62 21.41 3.33
N SER A 6 -52.24 21.92 4.34
CA SER A 6 -51.72 22.86 5.32
C SER A 6 -50.84 22.14 6.35
N PHE A 7 -49.60 22.55 6.49
CA PHE A 7 -48.71 22.11 7.59
C PHE A 7 -48.74 23.15 8.73
N SER A 8 -49.16 22.74 9.90
CA SER A 8 -49.11 23.53 11.13
C SER A 8 -47.74 23.45 11.81
N PRO A 9 -47.21 24.56 12.32
CA PRO A 9 -45.98 24.56 13.11
C PRO A 9 -46.32 24.27 14.59
N ILE A 10 -45.76 23.19 15.13
CA ILE A 10 -45.78 22.93 16.56
C ILE A 10 -44.55 23.58 17.20
N GLN A 11 -44.77 24.72 17.82
CA GLN A 11 -43.84 25.30 18.78
C GLN A 11 -43.84 24.44 20.06
N ARG A 12 -42.67 23.97 20.46
CA ARG A 12 -42.41 23.51 21.81
C ARG A 12 -41.22 24.27 22.40
N ALA A 13 -41.52 25.27 23.17
CA ALA A 13 -40.61 25.84 24.14
C ALA A 13 -40.36 24.80 25.23
N GLY A 14 -39.10 24.49 25.51
CA GLY A 14 -38.63 23.64 26.61
C GLY A 14 -37.46 24.32 27.29
N LEU A 15 -37.78 25.09 28.33
CA LEU A 15 -36.86 25.66 29.30
C LEU A 15 -36.34 24.54 30.20
N GLY A 16 -35.03 24.41 30.41
CA GLY A 16 -34.51 23.37 31.31
C GLY A 16 -33.02 23.39 31.54
N ALA A 17 -32.60 24.14 32.56
CA ALA A 17 -31.50 23.87 33.50
C ALA A 17 -30.08 23.72 32.99
N MET A 18 -29.30 24.79 33.19
CA MET A 18 -27.85 24.77 33.40
C MET A 18 -27.48 23.81 34.53
N LEU A 19 -26.63 22.86 34.25
CA LEU A 19 -25.81 22.15 35.25
C LEU A 19 -24.35 22.29 34.85
N ALA A 20 -23.67 23.26 35.50
CA ALA A 20 -22.22 23.41 35.39
C ALA A 20 -21.54 22.34 36.27
N THR A 21 -20.97 21.32 35.65
CA THR A 21 -20.06 20.40 36.32
C THR A 21 -18.62 20.76 35.95
N THR A 22 -17.97 21.45 36.89
CA THR A 22 -16.52 21.69 36.89
C THR A 22 -15.79 20.38 37.17
N LEU A 23 -15.16 19.78 36.14
CA LEU A 23 -14.28 18.64 36.29
C LEU A 23 -12.85 19.12 36.55
N LEU A 24 -12.38 18.98 37.79
CA LEU A 24 -10.98 19.19 38.15
C LEU A 24 -10.14 18.08 37.49
N ALA A 25 -9.35 18.43 36.50
CA ALA A 25 -8.29 17.57 35.97
C ALA A 25 -7.06 17.64 36.87
N ALA A 26 -6.90 16.64 37.76
CA ALA A 26 -5.63 16.39 38.44
C ALA A 26 -4.65 15.80 37.45
N GLY A 27 -3.75 16.63 36.91
CA GLY A 27 -2.65 16.21 36.06
C GLY A 27 -1.54 15.58 36.91
N CYS A 28 -1.34 14.27 36.81
CA CYS A 28 -0.13 13.60 37.30
C CYS A 28 1.00 13.86 36.30
N ALA A 29 1.85 14.84 36.60
CA ALA A 29 3.11 15.02 35.92
C ALA A 29 4.12 13.99 36.44
N SER A 30 4.28 12.89 35.74
CA SER A 30 5.39 11.95 35.96
C SER A 30 6.61 12.49 35.24
N SER A 31 7.55 13.08 35.99
CA SER A 31 8.87 13.43 35.48
C SER A 31 9.70 12.16 35.30
N VAL A 32 9.87 11.73 34.05
CA VAL A 32 10.85 10.69 33.68
C VAL A 32 12.23 11.33 33.80
N LYS A 33 13.03 10.89 34.77
CA LYS A 33 14.46 11.16 34.81
C LYS A 33 15.12 10.38 33.67
N LEU A 34 15.68 11.11 32.71
CA LEU A 34 16.64 10.53 31.77
C LEU A 34 17.95 10.27 32.53
N ASP A 35 18.32 9.02 32.67
CA ASP A 35 19.67 8.64 33.09
C ASP A 35 20.61 8.96 31.92
N ASP A 36 21.55 9.88 32.16
CA ASP A 36 22.65 10.18 31.27
C ASP A 36 23.60 8.96 31.24
N THR A 37 23.46 8.12 30.21
CA THR A 37 24.48 7.11 29.91
C THR A 37 25.65 7.83 29.24
N PRO A 38 26.89 7.67 29.76
CA PRO A 38 28.06 8.29 29.17
C PRO A 38 28.32 7.73 27.77
N VAL A 39 28.34 8.60 26.78
CA VAL A 39 28.74 8.28 25.40
C VAL A 39 30.25 8.02 25.40
N GLU A 40 30.63 6.75 25.31
CA GLU A 40 32.02 6.36 25.05
C GLU A 40 32.40 6.77 23.63
N THR A 41 33.18 7.84 23.53
CA THR A 41 33.77 8.29 22.27
C THR A 41 34.90 7.33 21.89
N ARG A 42 34.60 6.36 21.03
CA ARG A 42 35.64 5.52 20.42
C ARG A 42 36.30 6.30 19.29
N THR A 43 37.49 6.76 19.53
CA THR A 43 38.42 7.25 18.50
C THR A 43 38.72 6.14 17.50
N PRO A 44 38.58 6.37 16.19
CA PRO A 44 38.97 5.39 15.18
C PRO A 44 40.51 5.24 15.18
N LYS A 45 40.99 4.03 15.48
CA LYS A 45 42.38 3.67 15.30
C LYS A 45 42.66 3.59 13.80
N ALA A 46 43.62 4.35 13.34
CA ALA A 46 44.09 4.30 11.96
C ALA A 46 44.50 2.87 11.59
N VAL A 47 43.86 2.30 10.58
CA VAL A 47 44.24 1.02 9.97
C VAL A 47 45.15 1.32 8.79
N ASP A 48 46.32 0.78 8.92
CA ASP A 48 47.43 0.81 7.98
C ASP A 48 47.04 0.36 6.57
N SER A 49 47.55 1.10 5.58
CA SER A 49 47.26 0.89 4.17
C SER A 49 48.04 -0.31 3.64
N GLN A 50 47.36 -1.39 3.27
CA GLN A 50 47.94 -2.47 2.50
C GLN A 50 47.40 -2.46 1.07
N PRO A 51 48.25 -2.66 0.03
CA PRO A 51 47.89 -2.42 -1.36
C PRO A 51 46.96 -3.51 -1.94
N PRO A 52 46.27 -3.23 -3.06
CA PRO A 52 45.13 -4.00 -3.53
C PRO A 52 45.53 -5.34 -4.12
N ALA A 53 44.99 -6.41 -3.58
CA ALA A 53 44.97 -7.71 -4.21
C ALA A 53 43.88 -7.73 -5.31
N GLN A 54 44.25 -8.26 -6.43
CA GLN A 54 43.55 -8.35 -7.70
C GLN A 54 42.08 -8.74 -7.60
N THR A 55 41.27 -7.90 -8.19
CA THR A 55 39.83 -8.10 -8.42
C THR A 55 39.62 -9.26 -9.38
N SER A 56 39.16 -10.38 -8.86
CA SER A 56 38.49 -11.39 -9.66
C SER A 56 37.20 -10.80 -10.18
N GLN A 57 37.08 -10.60 -11.47
CA GLN A 57 35.85 -10.24 -12.15
C GLN A 57 34.89 -11.44 -12.07
N SER A 58 34.12 -11.49 -10.99
CA SER A 58 32.87 -12.26 -10.95
C SER A 58 31.87 -11.48 -11.79
N GLY A 59 31.67 -11.87 -13.02
CA GLY A 59 30.62 -11.33 -13.88
C GLY A 59 29.27 -11.63 -13.30
N VAL A 60 28.81 -10.73 -12.43
CA VAL A 60 27.38 -10.61 -12.16
C VAL A 60 26.77 -10.07 -13.43
N ASN A 61 26.12 -10.94 -14.20
CA ASN A 61 25.23 -10.50 -15.27
C ASN A 61 24.15 -9.63 -14.60
N THR A 62 24.37 -8.32 -14.60
CA THR A 62 23.31 -7.36 -14.40
C THR A 62 22.32 -7.61 -15.53
N VAL A 63 21.19 -8.22 -15.20
CA VAL A 63 20.05 -8.25 -16.11
C VAL A 63 19.62 -6.80 -16.23
N ASP A 64 20.01 -6.15 -17.33
CA ASP A 64 19.52 -4.85 -17.72
C ASP A 64 18.01 -4.95 -17.93
N LEU A 65 17.22 -4.65 -16.87
CA LEU A 65 15.78 -4.50 -16.93
C LEU A 65 15.34 -3.27 -17.71
N ASN A 66 16.28 -2.59 -18.37
CA ASN A 66 16.06 -1.33 -19.08
C ASN A 66 16.16 -1.47 -20.60
N LYS A 67 15.66 -2.59 -21.15
CA LYS A 67 15.34 -2.61 -22.58
C LYS A 67 13.89 -2.20 -22.77
N ASN A 68 13.74 -0.93 -23.15
CA ASN A 68 12.55 -0.36 -23.77
C ASN A 68 12.23 -1.06 -25.11
N ASP A 69 11.92 -2.33 -25.04
CA ASP A 69 11.35 -3.08 -26.15
C ASP A 69 9.91 -3.48 -25.80
N LEU A 70 9.13 -2.46 -25.46
CA LEU A 70 7.68 -2.59 -25.29
C LEU A 70 7.01 -2.42 -26.66
N GLY A 71 7.23 -3.36 -27.54
CA GLY A 71 6.22 -3.70 -28.53
C GLY A 71 4.92 -4.00 -27.78
N ALA A 72 3.77 -3.63 -28.32
CA ALA A 72 2.42 -3.60 -27.73
C ALA A 72 1.90 -4.90 -27.06
N SER A 73 2.77 -5.83 -26.63
CA SER A 73 2.43 -7.17 -26.15
C SER A 73 2.82 -7.51 -24.70
N ALA A 74 3.47 -6.64 -23.95
CA ALA A 74 3.87 -7.02 -22.59
C ALA A 74 3.87 -5.86 -21.59
N VAL A 75 2.73 -5.21 -21.42
CA VAL A 75 2.56 -4.35 -20.25
C VAL A 75 2.56 -5.28 -19.02
N GLY A 76 3.50 -5.06 -18.10
CA GLY A 76 3.54 -5.83 -16.86
C GLY A 76 2.20 -5.79 -16.13
N LYS A 77 1.80 -6.89 -15.54
CA LYS A 77 0.48 -7.03 -14.90
C LYS A 77 0.57 -7.36 -13.41
N VAL A 78 1.74 -7.21 -12.81
CA VAL A 78 1.95 -7.54 -11.40
C VAL A 78 2.70 -6.41 -10.70
N VAL A 79 2.23 -6.08 -9.50
CA VAL A 79 2.85 -5.13 -8.57
C VAL A 79 3.19 -5.88 -7.30
N TYR A 80 4.45 -5.84 -6.85
CA TYR A 80 4.91 -6.50 -5.63
C TYR A 80 5.03 -5.53 -4.47
N PHE A 81 4.85 -6.08 -3.25
CA PHE A 81 4.85 -5.30 -2.01
C PHE A 81 5.86 -5.84 -1.00
N ASP A 82 6.29 -4.96 -0.11
CA ASP A 82 7.09 -5.36 1.04
C ASP A 82 6.22 -6.08 2.08
N PHE A 83 6.89 -6.71 3.05
CA PHE A 83 6.21 -7.36 4.16
C PHE A 83 5.34 -6.36 4.92
N ASP A 84 4.11 -6.77 5.21
CA ASP A 84 3.13 -5.97 5.96
C ASP A 84 2.87 -4.57 5.38
N SER A 85 3.07 -4.40 4.06
CA SER A 85 2.92 -3.13 3.36
C SER A 85 1.92 -3.24 2.20
N PHE A 86 1.25 -2.14 1.94
CA PHE A 86 0.39 -1.89 0.77
C PHE A 86 0.83 -0.64 -0.01
N VAL A 87 2.05 -0.15 0.26
CA VAL A 87 2.62 1.00 -0.46
C VAL A 87 3.11 0.54 -1.82
N VAL A 88 2.62 1.16 -2.90
CA VAL A 88 3.10 0.93 -4.26
C VAL A 88 4.47 1.56 -4.43
N LYS A 89 5.47 0.74 -4.78
CA LYS A 89 6.84 1.21 -4.98
C LYS A 89 6.99 1.91 -6.33
N GLU A 90 7.91 2.87 -6.39
CA GLU A 90 8.19 3.66 -7.59
C GLU A 90 8.61 2.79 -8.80
N GLU A 91 9.27 1.66 -8.56
CA GLU A 91 9.68 0.70 -9.61
C GLU A 91 8.51 0.14 -10.45
N PHE A 92 7.28 0.13 -9.88
CA PHE A 92 6.08 -0.32 -10.61
C PHE A 92 5.33 0.80 -11.33
N ARG A 93 5.85 2.01 -11.33
CA ARG A 93 5.23 3.16 -12.00
C ARG A 93 4.99 2.91 -13.49
N SER A 94 5.98 2.36 -14.18
CA SER A 94 5.86 2.02 -15.61
C SER A 94 4.77 0.98 -15.89
N VAL A 95 4.57 0.02 -14.98
CA VAL A 95 3.48 -0.97 -15.06
C VAL A 95 2.12 -0.26 -14.95
N LEU A 96 1.98 0.65 -14.01
CA LEU A 96 0.74 1.40 -13.81
C LEU A 96 0.45 2.35 -14.98
N GLU A 97 1.44 3.09 -15.45
CA GLU A 97 1.31 4.00 -16.60
C GLU A 97 0.92 3.26 -17.88
N GLY A 98 1.53 2.08 -18.11
CA GLY A 98 1.20 1.24 -19.26
C GLY A 98 -0.25 0.75 -19.24
N ASN A 99 -0.71 0.24 -18.08
CA ASN A 99 -2.10 -0.21 -17.91
C ASN A 99 -3.08 0.98 -17.97
N ALA A 100 -2.75 2.12 -17.36
CA ALA A 100 -3.58 3.32 -17.44
C ALA A 100 -3.75 3.82 -18.89
N LYS A 101 -2.68 3.82 -19.67
CA LYS A 101 -2.72 4.19 -21.10
C LYS A 101 -3.67 3.29 -21.88
N MET A 102 -3.63 1.98 -21.65
CA MET A 102 -4.53 1.03 -22.32
C MET A 102 -5.99 1.23 -21.92
N LEU A 103 -6.28 1.43 -20.64
CA LEU A 103 -7.64 1.65 -20.14
C LEU A 103 -8.20 2.99 -20.59
N ASN A 104 -7.39 4.03 -20.60
CA ASN A 104 -7.80 5.36 -21.08
C ASN A 104 -8.05 5.38 -22.59
N ALA A 105 -7.33 4.58 -23.38
CA ALA A 105 -7.54 4.44 -24.82
C ALA A 105 -8.84 3.70 -25.16
N SER A 106 -9.35 2.84 -24.26
CA SER A 106 -10.58 2.09 -24.48
C SER A 106 -11.45 2.05 -23.23
N LYS A 107 -12.51 2.82 -23.21
CA LYS A 107 -13.45 2.89 -22.07
C LYS A 107 -14.29 1.62 -21.89
N GLN A 108 -14.30 0.73 -22.88
CA GLN A 108 -14.97 -0.57 -22.81
C GLN A 108 -14.16 -1.61 -22.02
N ARG A 109 -12.85 -1.41 -21.92
CA ARG A 109 -11.98 -2.31 -21.15
C ARG A 109 -12.24 -2.16 -19.66
N LYS A 110 -12.28 -3.30 -18.99
CA LYS A 110 -12.39 -3.40 -17.55
C LYS A 110 -11.22 -4.17 -16.99
N LEU A 111 -10.83 -3.84 -15.77
CA LEU A 111 -9.72 -4.43 -15.07
C LEU A 111 -10.18 -4.92 -13.70
N THR A 112 -9.85 -6.15 -13.36
CA THR A 112 -9.92 -6.64 -11.97
C THR A 112 -8.52 -6.61 -11.37
N ILE A 113 -8.39 -6.02 -10.19
CA ILE A 113 -7.14 -5.90 -9.43
C ILE A 113 -7.23 -6.87 -8.27
N GLU A 114 -6.51 -7.97 -8.36
CA GLU A 114 -6.51 -9.04 -7.37
C GLU A 114 -5.38 -8.86 -6.37
N GLY A 115 -5.70 -8.64 -5.08
CA GLY A 115 -4.72 -8.47 -4.02
C GLY A 115 -4.43 -9.76 -3.27
N HIS A 116 -3.15 -10.02 -3.04
CA HIS A 116 -2.63 -11.24 -2.41
C HIS A 116 -1.63 -10.92 -1.30
N THR A 117 -1.46 -11.87 -0.38
CA THR A 117 -0.49 -11.83 0.71
C THR A 117 0.36 -13.10 0.72
N ASP A 118 1.41 -13.10 1.50
CA ASP A 118 2.05 -14.33 1.96
C ASP A 118 1.21 -15.01 3.05
N GLU A 119 1.60 -16.21 3.44
CA GLU A 119 0.86 -17.07 4.41
C GLU A 119 0.97 -16.62 5.87
N ARG A 120 1.85 -15.64 6.19
CA ARG A 120 2.09 -15.20 7.55
C ARG A 120 0.97 -14.30 8.05
N GLY A 121 0.45 -14.61 9.24
CA GLY A 121 -0.64 -13.87 9.86
C GLY A 121 -1.94 -14.64 9.91
N GLY A 122 -3.03 -13.96 10.30
CA GLY A 122 -4.36 -14.55 10.32
C GLY A 122 -5.10 -14.33 9.01
N ARG A 123 -5.96 -15.27 8.63
CA ARG A 123 -6.72 -15.26 7.38
C ARG A 123 -7.48 -13.93 7.14
N GLU A 124 -8.16 -13.44 8.16
CA GLU A 124 -8.96 -12.20 8.06
C GLU A 124 -8.04 -10.97 7.87
N TYR A 125 -6.91 -10.96 8.57
CA TYR A 125 -5.91 -9.92 8.41
C TYR A 125 -5.34 -9.92 6.98
N ASN A 126 -4.98 -11.09 6.46
CA ASN A 126 -4.44 -11.24 5.11
C ASN A 126 -5.46 -10.86 4.03
N LEU A 127 -6.74 -11.19 4.25
CA LEU A 127 -7.80 -10.73 3.36
C LEU A 127 -7.91 -9.20 3.34
N ALA A 128 -7.86 -8.56 4.51
CA ALA A 128 -7.88 -7.10 4.62
C ALA A 128 -6.63 -6.45 4.03
N LEU A 129 -5.42 -7.02 4.23
CA LEU A 129 -4.16 -6.52 3.66
C LEU A 129 -4.15 -6.66 2.13
N GLY A 130 -4.62 -7.79 1.60
CA GLY A 130 -4.79 -7.99 0.16
C GLY A 130 -5.73 -6.95 -0.45
N GLN A 131 -6.85 -6.64 0.23
CA GLN A 131 -7.77 -5.60 -0.21
C GLN A 131 -7.10 -4.23 -0.26
N LYS A 132 -6.34 -3.83 0.77
CA LYS A 132 -5.58 -2.57 0.78
C LYS A 132 -4.56 -2.48 -0.35
N ARG A 133 -3.91 -3.59 -0.72
CA ARG A 133 -2.98 -3.67 -1.87
C ARG A 133 -3.70 -3.42 -3.19
N ALA A 134 -4.80 -4.11 -3.42
CA ALA A 134 -5.62 -3.92 -4.62
C ALA A 134 -6.13 -2.48 -4.74
N GLU A 135 -6.64 -1.90 -3.64
CA GLU A 135 -7.10 -0.51 -3.59
C GLU A 135 -5.97 0.53 -3.81
N ALA A 136 -4.76 0.25 -3.32
CA ALA A 136 -3.61 1.13 -3.53
C ALA A 136 -3.24 1.21 -5.02
N VAL A 137 -3.27 0.07 -5.73
CA VAL A 137 -3.10 0.00 -7.19
C VAL A 137 -4.24 0.71 -7.90
N GLN A 138 -5.50 0.48 -7.52
CA GLN A 138 -6.67 1.15 -8.08
C GLN A 138 -6.57 2.68 -7.94
N LYS A 139 -6.22 3.17 -6.75
CA LYS A 139 -6.01 4.60 -6.50
C LYS A 139 -4.91 5.19 -7.40
N SER A 140 -3.82 4.46 -7.57
CA SER A 140 -2.72 4.88 -8.44
C SER A 140 -3.17 4.98 -9.91
N LEU A 141 -3.96 4.03 -10.40
CA LEU A 141 -4.54 4.07 -11.75
C LEU A 141 -5.56 5.20 -11.90
N ALA A 142 -6.39 5.46 -10.88
CA ALA A 142 -7.33 6.58 -10.87
C ALA A 142 -6.62 7.94 -10.97
N LEU A 143 -5.50 8.11 -10.26
CA LEU A 143 -4.64 9.30 -10.37
C LEU A 143 -4.06 9.48 -11.79
N LEU A 144 -3.88 8.38 -12.53
CA LEU A 144 -3.48 8.39 -13.95
C LEU A 144 -4.67 8.55 -14.92
N GLY A 145 -5.86 8.88 -14.41
CA GLY A 145 -7.05 9.22 -15.18
C GLY A 145 -7.92 8.03 -15.60
N VAL A 146 -7.71 6.84 -15.04
CA VAL A 146 -8.59 5.70 -15.29
C VAL A 146 -9.90 5.88 -14.52
N ALA A 147 -11.02 5.67 -15.17
CA ALA A 147 -12.34 5.81 -14.55
C ALA A 147 -12.61 4.65 -13.57
N ASP A 148 -13.21 4.96 -12.42
CA ASP A 148 -13.52 3.95 -11.38
C ASP A 148 -14.38 2.80 -11.90
N GLY A 149 -15.33 3.10 -12.79
CA GLY A 149 -16.20 2.08 -13.42
C GLY A 149 -15.47 1.08 -14.35
N GLN A 150 -14.18 1.31 -14.65
CA GLN A 150 -13.34 0.38 -15.38
C GLN A 150 -12.55 -0.56 -14.45
N MET A 151 -12.54 -0.33 -13.15
CA MET A 151 -11.70 -1.03 -12.19
C MET A 151 -12.52 -1.69 -11.09
N GLU A 152 -12.10 -2.88 -10.67
CA GLU A 152 -12.66 -3.60 -9.54
C GLU A 152 -11.51 -4.14 -8.70
N SER A 153 -11.54 -3.88 -7.37
CA SER A 153 -10.55 -4.40 -6.43
C SER A 153 -11.11 -5.59 -5.68
N VAL A 154 -10.40 -6.71 -5.69
CA VAL A 154 -10.77 -7.95 -5.01
C VAL A 154 -9.58 -8.48 -4.23
N SER A 155 -9.79 -8.99 -3.03
CA SER A 155 -8.76 -9.66 -2.24
C SER A 155 -8.97 -11.17 -2.19
N TYR A 156 -7.88 -11.89 -2.34
CA TYR A 156 -7.79 -13.32 -2.04
C TYR A 156 -6.90 -13.59 -0.82
N GLY A 157 -6.31 -12.54 -0.21
CA GLY A 157 -5.39 -12.73 0.90
C GLY A 157 -4.33 -13.78 0.57
N GLU A 158 -4.18 -14.77 1.45
CA GLU A 158 -3.23 -15.89 1.30
C GLU A 158 -3.78 -17.09 0.50
N GLU A 159 -5.07 -17.09 0.14
CA GLU A 159 -5.76 -18.26 -0.40
C GLU A 159 -5.31 -18.67 -1.80
N ARG A 160 -4.66 -17.75 -2.55
CA ARG A 160 -4.18 -18.00 -3.92
C ARG A 160 -2.70 -17.66 -4.06
N PRO A 161 -1.81 -18.46 -3.50
CA PRO A 161 -0.37 -18.23 -3.65
C PRO A 161 0.08 -18.40 -5.09
N ALA A 162 0.97 -17.52 -5.56
CA ALA A 162 1.63 -17.66 -6.86
C ALA A 162 2.71 -18.73 -6.82
N VAL A 163 3.36 -18.89 -5.68
CA VAL A 163 4.42 -19.86 -5.44
C VAL A 163 4.18 -20.55 -4.09
N GLN A 164 4.23 -21.87 -4.09
CA GLN A 164 4.23 -22.66 -2.87
C GLN A 164 5.58 -22.58 -2.18
N GLY A 165 5.61 -22.51 -0.86
CA GLY A 165 6.82 -22.47 -0.05
C GLY A 165 6.70 -21.53 1.14
N SER A 166 7.43 -21.85 2.20
CA SER A 166 7.46 -21.11 3.47
C SER A 166 8.84 -20.48 3.68
N ASP A 167 9.32 -19.80 2.64
CA ASP A 167 10.57 -19.03 2.64
C ASP A 167 10.36 -17.62 2.07
N GLU A 168 11.33 -16.74 2.28
CA GLU A 168 11.22 -15.35 1.83
C GLU A 168 11.14 -15.25 0.29
N ALA A 169 11.73 -16.18 -0.45
CA ALA A 169 11.67 -16.17 -1.91
C ALA A 169 10.25 -16.45 -2.43
N ALA A 170 9.53 -17.39 -1.79
CA ALA A 170 8.12 -17.66 -2.08
C ALA A 170 7.22 -16.52 -1.57
N TRP A 171 7.44 -16.06 -0.33
CA TRP A 171 6.64 -14.99 0.26
C TRP A 171 6.72 -13.68 -0.53
N ALA A 172 7.91 -13.30 -0.98
CA ALA A 172 8.08 -12.10 -1.80
C ALA A 172 7.27 -12.15 -3.11
N LYS A 173 7.11 -13.32 -3.73
CA LYS A 173 6.29 -13.53 -4.93
C LYS A 173 4.79 -13.55 -4.62
N ASN A 174 4.42 -13.93 -3.40
CA ASN A 174 3.02 -14.00 -2.98
C ASN A 174 2.48 -12.61 -2.56
N ARG A 175 3.33 -11.71 -2.05
CA ARG A 175 2.97 -10.33 -1.72
C ARG A 175 2.80 -9.49 -2.98
N ARG A 176 1.65 -9.59 -3.63
CA ARG A 176 1.42 -8.96 -4.93
C ARG A 176 -0.01 -8.45 -5.14
N ALA A 177 -0.17 -7.59 -6.12
CA ALA A 177 -1.45 -7.33 -6.77
C ALA A 177 -1.33 -7.66 -8.26
N GLU A 178 -2.29 -8.41 -8.79
CA GLU A 178 -2.37 -8.78 -10.20
C GLU A 178 -3.43 -7.95 -10.92
N LEU A 179 -3.09 -7.46 -12.11
CA LEU A 179 -3.98 -6.69 -12.96
C LEU A 179 -4.52 -7.61 -14.06
N LYS A 180 -5.80 -7.98 -13.99
CA LYS A 180 -6.44 -8.92 -14.91
C LYS A 180 -7.47 -8.23 -15.79
N ASP A 181 -7.32 -8.33 -17.10
CA ASP A 181 -8.33 -7.89 -18.04
C ASP A 181 -9.63 -8.72 -17.85
N ARG A 182 -10.76 -8.04 -17.92
CA ARG A 182 -12.09 -8.60 -17.71
C ARG A 182 -12.97 -8.41 -18.95
#